data_72d7123e76c587acbbf18740c6ddc8c0
#
_entry.id   72d7123e76c587acbbf18740c6ddc8c0
#
_cell.length_a   1.000
_cell.length_b   1.000
_cell.length_c   1.000
_cell.angle_alpha   90.00
_cell.angle_beta   90.00
_cell.angle_gamma   90.00
#
_symmetry.space_group_name_H-M   'P 1'
#
loop_
_entity.id
_entity.type
_entity.pdbx_description
1 polymer ?
#
loop_
_entity_poly.entity_id
_entity_poly.type
_entity_poly.pdbx_seq_one_letter_code
_entity_poly.pdbx_strand_id
1 'polypeptide(L)'
;MMLRRFLLASALLVTGTIVAAPSAFAETQDADFSGTVSQVCVFGTANQGSITVSGANSTTLSTSNPSGTAATTDVTCNYPANLSLAAPVASGSNTTTLSSATFTSSVAASGATLASSSTTNTGSSITLVTGETEALAVGMSANNGSTIIPADHYDYTVTLTVAP
;
A
#
# COMPACT_ATOMS: atom_id res chain seq x y z
N MET A 1 25.72 -83.44 69.70
CA MET A 1 27.03 -83.85 69.17
C MET A 1 27.54 -82.77 68.25
N MET A 2 28.50 -82.00 68.74
CA MET A 2 29.72 -81.52 68.04
C MET A 2 29.45 -80.99 66.66
N LEU A 3 29.94 -79.93 66.27
CA LEU A 3 31.15 -79.16 66.50
C LEU A 3 31.28 -78.07 65.44
N ARG A 4 31.72 -76.99 65.81
CA ARG A 4 32.80 -76.10 65.40
C ARG A 4 32.40 -74.93 64.54
N ARG A 5 32.56 -73.91 65.22
CA ARG A 5 33.05 -72.54 64.88
C ARG A 5 34.02 -72.53 63.74
N PHE A 6 33.75 -71.66 62.76
CA PHE A 6 34.80 -70.87 62.03
C PHE A 6 34.30 -69.49 61.78
N LEU A 7 34.87 -68.59 62.52
CA LEU A 7 34.86 -67.16 62.22
C LEU A 7 35.73 -66.92 60.99
N LEU A 8 35.19 -66.41 59.94
CA LEU A 8 35.96 -65.78 58.90
C LEU A 8 35.44 -64.36 58.73
N ALA A 9 36.23 -63.41 59.24
CA ALA A 9 36.07 -61.98 58.99
C ALA A 9 36.41 -61.71 57.54
N SER A 10 35.45 -61.46 56.77
CA SER A 10 35.63 -60.92 55.40
C SER A 10 35.50 -59.40 55.46
N ALA A 11 36.67 -58.72 55.45
CA ALA A 11 36.74 -57.30 55.24
C ALA A 11 36.27 -56.98 53.83
N LEU A 12 35.04 -56.47 53.68
CA LEU A 12 34.61 -55.93 52.44
C LEU A 12 35.29 -54.57 52.29
N LEU A 13 36.33 -54.55 51.48
CA LEU A 13 36.83 -53.32 50.89
C LEU A 13 35.80 -52.84 49.89
N VAL A 14 34.96 -51.87 50.29
CA VAL A 14 34.15 -51.08 49.38
C VAL A 14 35.03 -50.10 48.69
N THR A 15 35.61 -50.52 47.55
CA THR A 15 36.18 -49.60 46.57
C THR A 15 35.04 -48.80 45.97
N GLY A 16 34.83 -47.61 46.52
CA GLY A 16 33.90 -46.64 45.92
C GLY A 16 34.43 -46.21 44.57
N THR A 17 33.94 -46.81 43.53
CA THR A 17 34.10 -46.24 42.17
C THR A 17 33.28 -44.95 42.13
N ILE A 18 33.99 -43.81 42.18
CA ILE A 18 33.38 -42.51 41.85
C ILE A 18 33.06 -42.59 40.37
N VAL A 19 31.84 -42.92 40.04
CA VAL A 19 31.34 -42.76 38.67
C VAL A 19 31.23 -41.26 38.45
N ALA A 20 32.28 -40.69 37.79
CA ALA A 20 32.20 -39.33 37.27
C ALA A 20 31.04 -39.30 36.29
N ALA A 21 29.91 -38.75 36.67
CA ALA A 21 28.80 -38.52 35.80
C ALA A 21 29.35 -37.62 34.62
N PRO A 22 29.17 -38.02 33.37
CA PRO A 22 29.58 -37.17 32.28
C PRO A 22 28.82 -35.85 32.42
N SER A 23 29.56 -34.76 32.60
CA SER A 23 28.96 -33.43 32.55
C SER A 23 28.32 -33.27 31.16
N ALA A 24 26.99 -33.19 31.17
CA ALA A 24 26.26 -32.86 29.96
C ALA A 24 26.63 -31.41 29.59
N PHE A 25 27.49 -31.26 28.64
CA PHE A 25 27.73 -29.94 28.04
C PHE A 25 26.50 -29.63 27.20
N ALA A 26 25.82 -28.52 27.53
CA ALA A 26 24.82 -27.95 26.63
C ALA A 26 25.56 -27.41 25.40
N GLU A 27 25.36 -28.06 24.28
CA GLU A 27 25.84 -27.57 22.99
C GLU A 27 24.80 -26.60 22.45
N THR A 28 25.23 -25.37 22.17
CA THR A 28 24.39 -24.35 21.51
C THR A 28 24.88 -24.19 20.09
N GLN A 29 23.94 -24.17 19.15
CA GLN A 29 24.22 -23.87 17.76
C GLN A 29 23.36 -22.70 17.33
N ASP A 30 24.00 -21.70 16.76
CA ASP A 30 23.32 -20.54 16.17
C ASP A 30 22.82 -20.93 14.78
N ALA A 31 21.59 -20.55 14.49
CA ALA A 31 20.99 -20.65 13.16
C ALA A 31 20.75 -19.22 12.65
N ASP A 32 21.51 -18.84 11.64
CA ASP A 32 21.43 -17.51 11.05
C ASP A 32 20.29 -17.44 10.02
N PHE A 33 19.51 -16.38 10.10
CA PHE A 33 18.47 -16.08 9.13
C PHE A 33 18.77 -14.72 8.50
N SER A 34 18.66 -14.63 7.18
CA SER A 34 18.77 -13.39 6.43
C SER A 34 17.57 -13.23 5.51
N GLY A 35 17.13 -12.02 5.32
CA GLY A 35 16.01 -11.70 4.43
C GLY A 35 16.09 -10.26 3.95
N THR A 36 15.60 -10.00 2.74
CA THR A 36 15.46 -8.66 2.18
C THR A 36 14.00 -8.34 2.00
N VAL A 37 13.57 -7.19 2.50
CA VAL A 37 12.22 -6.66 2.28
C VAL A 37 12.32 -5.60 1.18
N SER A 38 11.71 -5.87 0.03
CA SER A 38 11.64 -4.90 -1.06
C SER A 38 10.66 -3.78 -0.74
N GLN A 39 10.92 -2.60 -1.29
CA GLN A 39 9.97 -1.49 -1.26
C GLN A 39 8.74 -1.85 -2.10
N VAL A 40 7.56 -1.69 -1.53
CA VAL A 40 6.30 -1.97 -2.19
C VAL A 40 5.21 -1.00 -1.75
N CYS A 41 4.42 -0.53 -2.72
CA CYS A 41 3.15 0.14 -2.49
C CYS A 41 2.03 -0.65 -3.16
N VAL A 42 0.90 -0.72 -2.51
CA VAL A 42 -0.28 -1.43 -3.00
C VAL A 42 -1.45 -0.47 -3.02
N PHE A 43 -2.08 -0.33 -4.19
CA PHE A 43 -3.37 0.34 -4.29
C PHE A 43 -4.49 -0.66 -3.98
N GLY A 44 -5.49 -0.21 -3.24
CA GLY A 44 -6.72 -0.95 -3.02
C GLY A 44 -7.66 -0.94 -4.23
N THR A 45 -8.87 -1.42 -4.03
CA THR A 45 -9.88 -1.44 -5.09
C THR A 45 -10.32 -0.02 -5.43
N ALA A 46 -10.23 0.34 -6.70
CA ALA A 46 -10.74 1.63 -7.17
C ALA A 46 -12.27 1.58 -7.35
N ASN A 47 -12.95 2.57 -6.77
CA ASN A 47 -14.36 2.82 -7.04
C ASN A 47 -14.46 3.95 -8.06
N GLN A 48 -15.28 3.73 -9.08
CA GLN A 48 -15.48 4.70 -10.16
C GLN A 48 -16.15 5.97 -9.65
N GLY A 49 -15.64 7.13 -10.08
CA GLY A 49 -16.32 8.41 -9.92
C GLY A 49 -17.30 8.69 -11.04
N SER A 50 -18.05 9.78 -10.92
CA SER A 50 -18.94 10.28 -11.97
C SER A 50 -18.65 11.75 -12.24
N ILE A 51 -18.75 12.13 -13.51
CA ILE A 51 -18.61 13.51 -13.99
C ILE A 51 -19.94 13.99 -14.54
N THR A 52 -20.28 15.22 -14.25
CA THR A 52 -21.57 15.81 -14.65
C THR A 52 -21.38 17.25 -15.10
N VAL A 53 -22.38 17.79 -15.75
CA VAL A 53 -22.52 19.23 -16.04
C VAL A 53 -23.42 19.91 -15.01
N SER A 54 -23.20 21.19 -14.75
CA SER A 54 -24.01 21.95 -13.79
C SER A 54 -25.36 22.43 -14.34
N GLY A 55 -25.62 22.27 -15.64
CA GLY A 55 -26.84 22.68 -16.31
C GLY A 55 -26.72 22.64 -17.83
N ALA A 56 -27.81 22.93 -18.54
CA ALA A 56 -27.89 22.79 -20.00
C ALA A 56 -26.89 23.64 -20.80
N ASN A 57 -26.44 24.74 -20.25
CA ASN A 57 -25.46 25.64 -20.89
C ASN A 57 -24.07 25.53 -20.26
N SER A 58 -23.79 24.41 -19.59
CA SER A 58 -22.51 24.23 -18.92
C SER A 58 -21.38 24.08 -19.91
N THR A 59 -20.28 24.75 -19.63
CA THR A 59 -18.99 24.64 -20.33
C THR A 59 -17.99 23.79 -19.56
N THR A 60 -18.42 23.24 -18.38
CA THR A 60 -17.55 22.47 -17.50
C THR A 60 -18.22 21.14 -17.15
N LEU A 61 -17.47 20.06 -17.36
CA LEU A 61 -17.76 18.71 -16.92
C LEU A 61 -16.87 18.38 -15.74
N SER A 62 -17.43 17.99 -14.59
CA SER A 62 -16.63 17.84 -13.37
C SER A 62 -17.23 16.86 -12.38
N THR A 63 -16.38 16.25 -11.57
CA THR A 63 -16.75 15.49 -10.36
C THR A 63 -17.32 16.39 -9.26
N SER A 64 -17.04 17.69 -9.30
CA SER A 64 -17.52 18.68 -8.30
C SER A 64 -18.85 19.32 -8.66
N ASN A 65 -19.39 19.04 -9.85
CA ASN A 65 -20.74 19.50 -10.24
C ASN A 65 -21.84 18.74 -9.47
N PRO A 66 -23.07 19.28 -9.41
CA PRO A 66 -24.19 18.56 -8.82
C PRO A 66 -24.32 17.13 -9.39
N SER A 67 -24.47 16.14 -8.52
CA SER A 67 -24.49 14.71 -8.86
C SER A 67 -23.17 14.13 -9.41
N GLY A 68 -22.10 14.90 -9.50
CA GLY A 68 -20.76 14.38 -9.71
C GLY A 68 -20.21 13.74 -8.43
N THR A 69 -19.33 12.76 -8.58
CA THR A 69 -18.65 12.10 -7.46
C THR A 69 -17.20 11.86 -7.79
N ALA A 70 -16.30 12.04 -6.83
CA ALA A 70 -14.92 11.66 -6.97
C ALA A 70 -14.78 10.12 -7.06
N ALA A 71 -13.81 9.66 -7.83
CA ALA A 71 -13.36 8.27 -7.73
C ALA A 71 -12.60 8.07 -6.44
N THR A 72 -12.67 6.90 -5.84
CA THR A 72 -11.97 6.61 -4.58
C THR A 72 -11.13 5.36 -4.68
N THR A 73 -9.99 5.36 -4.03
CA THR A 73 -9.12 4.21 -3.80
C THR A 73 -8.34 4.46 -2.52
N ASP A 74 -7.54 3.52 -2.10
CA ASP A 74 -6.58 3.67 -1.02
C ASP A 74 -5.20 3.21 -1.47
N VAL A 75 -4.17 3.62 -0.75
CA VAL A 75 -2.80 3.18 -0.99
C VAL A 75 -2.07 2.95 0.32
N THR A 76 -1.30 1.86 0.39
CA THR A 76 -0.44 1.54 1.54
C THR A 76 0.96 1.23 1.03
N CYS A 77 1.98 1.86 1.65
CA CYS A 77 3.38 1.65 1.32
C CYS A 77 4.16 1.15 2.54
N ASN A 78 5.15 0.26 2.33
CA ASN A 78 6.08 -0.15 3.38
C ASN A 78 7.33 0.74 3.49
N TYR A 79 7.34 1.86 2.78
CA TYR A 79 8.40 2.88 2.79
C TYR A 79 7.79 4.27 2.55
N PRO A 80 8.51 5.38 2.88
CA PRO A 80 8.06 6.72 2.52
C PRO A 80 8.09 6.88 1.01
N ALA A 81 6.96 7.27 0.42
CA ALA A 81 6.79 7.37 -1.02
C ALA A 81 6.11 8.69 -1.42
N ASN A 82 6.23 9.05 -2.67
CA ASN A 82 5.61 10.24 -3.23
C ASN A 82 4.51 9.86 -4.21
N LEU A 83 3.29 10.30 -3.94
CA LEU A 83 2.15 10.15 -4.85
C LEU A 83 2.10 11.32 -5.82
N SER A 84 2.02 11.02 -7.10
CA SER A 84 1.84 12.00 -8.18
C SER A 84 0.61 11.66 -9.01
N LEU A 85 0.13 12.65 -9.77
CA LEU A 85 -1.13 12.61 -10.48
C LEU A 85 -0.93 13.07 -11.92
N ALA A 86 -1.45 12.31 -12.89
CA ALA A 86 -1.47 12.70 -14.29
C ALA A 86 -2.75 13.51 -14.64
N ALA A 87 -2.68 14.29 -15.71
CA ALA A 87 -3.87 14.90 -16.30
C ALA A 87 -4.86 13.83 -16.81
N PRO A 88 -6.18 14.12 -16.80
CA PRO A 88 -7.17 13.21 -17.35
C PRO A 88 -6.92 12.94 -18.85
N VAL A 89 -7.07 11.69 -19.23
CA VAL A 89 -6.99 11.24 -20.63
C VAL A 89 -8.31 10.57 -21.01
N ALA A 90 -8.84 10.90 -22.19
CA ALA A 90 -10.05 10.25 -22.70
C ALA A 90 -9.82 8.74 -22.82
N SER A 91 -10.76 7.95 -22.33
CA SER A 91 -10.69 6.48 -22.28
C SER A 91 -12.00 5.87 -22.80
N GLY A 92 -11.93 4.64 -23.31
CA GLY A 92 -13.09 3.95 -23.87
C GLY A 92 -13.29 4.18 -25.36
N SER A 93 -14.03 3.22 -25.98
CA SER A 93 -14.23 3.21 -27.44
C SER A 93 -15.31 4.17 -27.93
N ASN A 94 -16.19 4.64 -27.05
CA ASN A 94 -17.35 5.47 -27.38
C ASN A 94 -17.29 6.85 -26.71
N THR A 95 -16.10 7.25 -26.31
CA THR A 95 -15.90 8.53 -25.61
C THR A 95 -15.78 9.67 -26.60
N THR A 96 -16.61 10.69 -26.44
CA THR A 96 -16.43 11.97 -27.14
C THR A 96 -15.28 12.74 -26.52
N THR A 97 -14.36 13.16 -27.34
CA THR A 97 -13.18 13.92 -26.90
C THR A 97 -13.46 15.42 -27.01
N LEU A 98 -13.28 16.12 -25.90
CA LEU A 98 -13.33 17.58 -25.86
C LEU A 98 -11.95 18.14 -26.24
N SER A 99 -11.63 18.23 -27.53
CA SER A 99 -10.31 18.56 -28.05
C SER A 99 -9.79 19.95 -27.65
N SER A 100 -10.68 20.86 -27.30
CA SER A 100 -10.33 22.25 -26.92
C SER A 100 -10.44 22.46 -25.38
N ALA A 101 -10.76 21.43 -24.63
CA ALA A 101 -10.94 21.56 -23.19
C ALA A 101 -9.60 21.60 -22.46
N THR A 102 -9.55 22.39 -21.40
CA THR A 102 -8.50 22.32 -20.39
C THR A 102 -8.91 21.29 -19.33
N PHE A 103 -8.09 20.28 -19.18
CA PHE A 103 -8.33 19.21 -18.22
C PHE A 103 -7.55 19.44 -16.93
N THR A 104 -8.19 19.23 -15.81
CA THR A 104 -7.55 19.21 -14.50
C THR A 104 -7.96 17.97 -13.74
N SER A 105 -7.04 17.43 -12.98
CA SER A 105 -7.30 16.37 -12.01
C SER A 105 -6.85 16.81 -10.64
N SER A 106 -7.45 16.24 -9.62
CA SER A 106 -7.06 16.47 -8.22
C SER A 106 -7.13 15.16 -7.45
N VAL A 107 -6.25 15.01 -6.46
CA VAL A 107 -6.36 13.95 -5.48
C VAL A 107 -6.27 14.56 -4.09
N ALA A 108 -7.18 14.19 -3.23
CA ALA A 108 -7.16 14.54 -1.81
C ALA A 108 -6.74 13.30 -1.02
N ALA A 109 -5.77 13.47 -0.12
CA ALA A 109 -5.27 12.46 0.80
C ALA A 109 -4.95 13.13 2.13
N SER A 110 -5.38 12.58 3.25
CA SER A 110 -5.06 13.04 4.62
C SER A 110 -4.98 14.57 4.80
N GLY A 111 -5.90 15.30 4.17
CA GLY A 111 -5.94 16.77 4.25
C GLY A 111 -5.03 17.52 3.29
N ALA A 112 -4.24 16.82 2.48
CA ALA A 112 -3.47 17.40 1.37
C ALA A 112 -4.23 17.21 0.05
N THR A 113 -4.08 18.16 -0.88
CA THR A 113 -4.69 18.09 -2.21
C THR A 113 -3.64 18.37 -3.28
N LEU A 114 -3.55 17.48 -4.26
CA LEU A 114 -2.78 17.70 -5.48
C LEU A 114 -3.70 18.10 -6.63
N ALA A 115 -3.18 18.91 -7.52
CA ALA A 115 -3.85 19.24 -8.77
C ALA A 115 -2.88 19.10 -9.94
N SER A 116 -3.37 18.59 -11.07
CA SER A 116 -2.64 18.50 -12.33
C SER A 116 -3.49 19.06 -13.47
N SER A 117 -2.88 19.66 -14.47
CA SER A 117 -3.55 20.17 -15.65
C SER A 117 -2.98 19.59 -16.94
N SER A 118 -3.75 19.64 -18.03
CA SER A 118 -3.37 19.09 -19.35
C SER A 118 -2.13 19.75 -19.98
N THR A 119 -1.74 20.93 -19.54
CA THR A 119 -0.63 21.69 -20.13
C THR A 119 0.70 21.50 -19.41
N THR A 120 0.69 21.11 -18.17
CA THR A 120 1.92 20.85 -17.41
C THR A 120 1.61 19.92 -16.23
N ASN A 121 2.30 18.80 -16.16
CA ASN A 121 2.25 17.89 -15.02
C ASN A 121 3.10 18.47 -13.87
N THR A 122 2.71 19.62 -13.35
CA THR A 122 3.42 20.36 -12.29
C THR A 122 2.70 20.24 -10.95
N GLY A 123 2.16 19.05 -10.67
CA GLY A 123 1.61 18.75 -9.35
C GLY A 123 2.73 18.60 -8.32
N SER A 124 2.59 19.24 -7.18
CA SER A 124 3.34 18.84 -5.98
C SER A 124 3.07 17.36 -5.71
N SER A 125 3.99 16.65 -5.11
CA SER A 125 3.74 15.28 -4.64
C SER A 125 3.12 15.30 -3.25
N ILE A 126 2.27 14.32 -2.94
CA ILE A 126 1.87 14.00 -1.56
C ILE A 126 2.84 12.94 -1.03
N THR A 127 3.45 13.20 0.10
CA THR A 127 4.28 12.19 0.78
C THR A 127 3.39 11.21 1.53
N LEU A 128 3.52 9.94 1.20
CA LEU A 128 2.85 8.84 1.88
C LEU A 128 3.69 8.36 3.06
N VAL A 129 3.03 8.08 4.19
CA VAL A 129 3.68 7.61 5.41
C VAL A 129 3.80 6.09 5.40
N THR A 130 4.95 5.59 5.83
CA THR A 130 5.21 4.15 5.92
C THR A 130 4.21 3.43 6.83
N GLY A 131 3.59 2.38 6.30
CA GLY A 131 2.69 1.51 7.05
C GLY A 131 1.28 2.06 7.27
N GLU A 132 1.01 3.29 6.87
CA GLU A 132 -0.33 3.87 6.91
C GLU A 132 -1.09 3.64 5.61
N THR A 133 -2.39 3.45 5.72
CA THR A 133 -3.30 3.37 4.57
C THR A 133 -3.91 4.73 4.34
N GLU A 134 -3.61 5.33 3.20
CA GLU A 134 -4.16 6.62 2.79
C GLU A 134 -5.38 6.43 1.90
N ALA A 135 -6.51 6.97 2.33
CA ALA A 135 -7.71 7.06 1.51
C ALA A 135 -7.58 8.22 0.51
N LEU A 136 -7.77 7.90 -0.76
CA LEU A 136 -7.61 8.84 -1.87
C LEU A 136 -8.97 9.14 -2.51
N ALA A 137 -9.28 10.42 -2.68
CA ALA A 137 -10.42 10.87 -3.46
C ALA A 137 -9.92 11.62 -4.70
N VAL A 138 -10.19 11.06 -5.87
CA VAL A 138 -9.68 11.55 -7.16
C VAL A 138 -10.79 12.28 -7.90
N GLY A 139 -10.62 13.57 -8.08
CA GLY A 139 -11.50 14.42 -8.85
C GLY A 139 -10.94 14.77 -10.22
N MET A 140 -11.83 15.14 -11.15
CA MET A 140 -11.43 15.71 -12.42
C MET A 140 -12.37 16.82 -12.88
N SER A 141 -11.89 17.66 -13.76
CA SER A 141 -12.69 18.68 -14.45
C SER A 141 -12.17 18.85 -15.88
N ALA A 142 -13.10 19.04 -16.81
CA ALA A 142 -12.83 19.44 -18.19
C ALA A 142 -13.56 20.76 -18.45
N ASN A 143 -12.81 21.83 -18.70
CA ASN A 143 -13.35 23.15 -19.01
C ASN A 143 -13.20 23.42 -20.52
N ASN A 144 -14.32 23.49 -21.22
CA ASN A 144 -14.39 23.67 -22.68
C ASN A 144 -14.43 25.17 -23.09
N GLY A 145 -13.89 26.03 -22.24
CA GLY A 145 -13.85 27.47 -22.46
C GLY A 145 -15.25 28.09 -22.50
N SER A 146 -15.61 28.73 -23.62
CA SER A 146 -16.95 29.28 -23.84
C SER A 146 -17.90 28.35 -24.60
N THR A 147 -17.45 27.17 -24.98
CA THR A 147 -18.23 26.22 -25.76
C THR A 147 -19.02 25.28 -24.82
N ILE A 148 -20.33 25.23 -25.05
CA ILE A 148 -21.22 24.32 -24.30
C ILE A 148 -20.76 22.88 -24.55
N ILE A 149 -20.77 22.07 -23.48
CA ILE A 149 -20.48 20.64 -23.58
C ILE A 149 -21.69 19.95 -24.20
N PRO A 150 -21.55 19.28 -25.36
CA PRO A 150 -22.64 18.56 -25.99
C PRO A 150 -23.16 17.41 -25.11
N ALA A 151 -24.41 17.04 -25.35
CA ALA A 151 -24.96 15.81 -24.75
C ALA A 151 -24.32 14.59 -25.43
N ASP A 152 -23.47 13.89 -24.72
CA ASP A 152 -22.77 12.71 -25.23
C ASP A 152 -22.20 11.88 -24.06
N HIS A 153 -21.51 10.81 -24.37
CA HIS A 153 -20.82 9.96 -23.43
C HIS A 153 -19.35 10.37 -23.26
N TYR A 154 -18.92 10.54 -22.02
CA TYR A 154 -17.59 11.02 -21.67
C TYR A 154 -16.93 10.11 -20.65
N ASP A 155 -15.88 9.40 -21.05
CA ASP A 155 -15.04 8.57 -20.18
C ASP A 155 -13.62 9.12 -20.12
N TYR A 156 -13.10 9.26 -18.91
CA TYR A 156 -11.74 9.71 -18.69
C TYR A 156 -11.04 8.84 -17.64
N THR A 157 -9.77 8.66 -17.83
CA THR A 157 -8.88 8.00 -16.86
C THR A 157 -7.89 9.00 -16.29
N VAL A 158 -7.75 9.00 -14.99
CA VAL A 158 -6.72 9.72 -14.24
C VAL A 158 -5.75 8.70 -13.66
N THR A 159 -4.45 8.84 -13.97
CA THR A 159 -3.43 7.91 -13.49
C THR A 159 -2.77 8.46 -12.23
N LEU A 160 -2.73 7.64 -11.19
CA LEU A 160 -1.97 7.85 -9.97
C LEU A 160 -0.64 7.08 -10.08
N THR A 161 0.45 7.71 -9.68
CA THR A 161 1.78 7.09 -9.67
C THR A 161 2.44 7.29 -8.31
N VAL A 162 2.95 6.21 -7.73
CA VAL A 162 3.73 6.25 -6.50
C VAL A 162 5.18 5.94 -6.82
N ALA A 163 6.07 6.78 -6.33
CA ALA A 163 7.52 6.64 -6.49
C ALA A 163 8.25 6.84 -5.14
N PRO A 164 9.46 6.28 -4.99
CA PRO A 164 10.32 6.53 -3.84
C PRO A 164 10.66 7.98 -3.62
#